data_cb97b35d4d360fe4587684b010fcf64e
#
_entry.id   cb97b35d4d360fe4587684b010fcf64e
#
_cell.length_a   1.000
_cell.length_b   1.000
_cell.length_c   1.000
_cell.angle_alpha   90.00
_cell.angle_beta   90.00
_cell.angle_gamma   90.00
#
_symmetry.space_group_name_H-M   'P 1'
#
loop_
_entity.id
_entity.type
_entity.pdbx_description
1 polymer ?
#
loop_
_entity_poly.entity_id
_entity_poly.type
_entity_poly.pdbx_seq_one_letter_code
_entity_poly.pdbx_strand_id
1 'polypeptide(L)'
;AMTIAVVTYPFKSEGSLRKQNAEWGLERLREHCDTILVIPNERLLEIEGVKDLPIASAFRVGDELLVRSITGVTELLTTDGMVNLDFEDLKSIVNSGAGVAMIGLGSAKGPGRADAATMEALHSPLLDIDMSDARGALINVVGGSSLTLGEAERCSQLIKEQISPNAKIIWG
;
A
#
# COMPACT_ATOMS: atom_id res chain seq x y z
N ALA A 1 12.51 17.91 5.14
CA ALA A 1 11.39 17.39 4.34
C ALA A 1 11.47 15.86 4.37
N MET A 2 10.35 15.17 4.46
CA MET A 2 10.29 13.72 4.36
C MET A 2 10.21 13.33 2.88
N THR A 3 10.99 12.33 2.48
CA THR A 3 11.04 11.84 1.10
C THR A 3 10.55 10.39 1.05
N ILE A 4 9.48 10.14 0.29
CA ILE A 4 8.94 8.81 0.03
C ILE A 4 9.17 8.49 -1.45
N ALA A 5 9.90 7.42 -1.74
CA ALA A 5 10.04 6.91 -3.10
C ALA A 5 8.98 5.84 -3.38
N VAL A 6 8.33 5.91 -4.53
CA VAL A 6 7.41 4.86 -5.01
C VAL A 6 8.01 4.29 -6.28
N VAL A 7 8.28 2.99 -6.29
CA VAL A 7 8.99 2.32 -7.38
C VAL A 7 8.37 0.96 -7.70
N THR A 8 8.51 0.54 -8.95
CA THR A 8 8.21 -0.84 -9.36
C THR A 8 9.48 -1.70 -9.32
N TYR A 9 9.28 -2.99 -9.11
CA TYR A 9 10.34 -4.00 -9.21
C TYR A 9 10.07 -4.89 -10.42
N PRO A 10 11.09 -5.17 -11.26
CA PRO A 10 10.89 -5.82 -12.56
C PRO A 10 10.34 -7.24 -12.46
N PHE A 11 9.67 -7.70 -13.52
CA PHE A 11 9.26 -9.08 -13.68
C PHE A 11 10.48 -10.02 -13.73
N LYS A 12 10.32 -11.25 -13.24
CA LYS A 12 11.36 -12.30 -13.34
C LYS A 12 11.76 -12.56 -14.81
N SER A 13 10.79 -12.48 -15.72
CA SER A 13 11.00 -12.65 -17.15
C SER A 13 11.89 -11.59 -17.82
N GLU A 14 12.10 -10.44 -17.18
CA GLU A 14 12.97 -9.36 -17.68
C GLU A 14 14.46 -9.68 -17.53
N GLY A 15 14.81 -10.75 -16.79
CA GLY A 15 16.14 -11.28 -16.68
C GLY A 15 16.97 -10.74 -15.50
N SER A 16 18.07 -11.45 -15.23
CA SER A 16 18.91 -11.19 -14.04
C SER A 16 19.59 -9.81 -14.05
N LEU A 17 19.94 -9.29 -15.20
CA LEU A 17 20.59 -7.96 -15.29
C LEU A 17 19.65 -6.84 -14.86
N ARG A 18 18.38 -6.90 -15.29
CA ARG A 18 17.34 -5.95 -14.84
C ARG A 18 17.12 -6.03 -13.35
N LYS A 19 17.08 -7.25 -12.82
CA LYS A 19 16.93 -7.49 -11.37
C LYS A 19 18.11 -6.88 -10.59
N GLN A 20 19.35 -7.13 -11.00
CA GLN A 20 20.55 -6.57 -10.35
C GLN A 20 20.54 -5.04 -10.38
N ASN A 21 20.18 -4.43 -11.52
CA ASN A 21 20.05 -2.98 -11.63
C ASN A 21 18.99 -2.40 -10.69
N ALA A 22 17.86 -3.10 -10.55
CA ALA A 22 16.79 -2.70 -9.62
C ALA A 22 17.25 -2.80 -8.16
N GLU A 23 17.91 -3.89 -7.78
CA GLU A 23 18.48 -4.07 -6.43
C GLU A 23 19.48 -2.97 -6.09
N TRP A 24 20.42 -2.70 -6.99
CA TRP A 24 21.38 -1.63 -6.83
C TRP A 24 20.73 -0.24 -6.74
N GLY A 25 19.68 0.01 -7.52
CA GLY A 25 18.89 1.24 -7.45
C GLY A 25 18.17 1.39 -6.11
N LEU A 26 17.56 0.31 -5.61
CA LEU A 26 16.89 0.30 -4.32
C LEU A 26 17.84 0.58 -3.15
N GLU A 27 19.05 0.00 -3.16
CA GLU A 27 20.06 0.27 -2.14
C GLU A 27 20.44 1.76 -2.10
N ARG A 28 20.61 2.36 -3.26
CA ARG A 28 20.91 3.80 -3.35
C ARG A 28 19.74 4.68 -2.92
N LEU A 29 18.52 4.31 -3.27
CA LEU A 29 17.33 5.04 -2.82
C LEU A 29 17.19 5.02 -1.30
N ARG A 30 17.53 3.90 -0.64
CA ARG A 30 17.51 3.78 0.83
C ARG A 30 18.43 4.79 1.54
N GLU A 31 19.49 5.21 0.88
CA GLU A 31 20.42 6.22 1.43
C GLU A 31 19.84 7.64 1.37
N HIS A 32 18.85 7.88 0.51
CA HIS A 32 18.35 9.22 0.19
C HIS A 32 16.87 9.44 0.49
N CYS A 33 16.15 8.38 0.84
CA CYS A 33 14.71 8.43 1.14
C CYS A 33 14.43 7.95 2.56
N ASP A 34 13.43 8.54 3.19
CA ASP A 34 12.97 8.10 4.53
C ASP A 34 12.24 6.76 4.45
N THR A 35 11.54 6.51 3.35
CA THR A 35 10.94 5.19 3.05
C THR A 35 10.81 4.96 1.56
N ILE A 36 10.70 3.68 1.18
CA ILE A 36 10.48 3.25 -0.19
C ILE A 36 9.26 2.34 -0.22
N LEU A 37 8.28 2.71 -1.04
CA LEU A 37 7.15 1.86 -1.40
C LEU A 37 7.54 1.08 -2.66
N VAL A 38 7.68 -0.23 -2.52
CA VAL A 38 8.04 -1.11 -3.64
C VAL A 38 6.80 -1.87 -4.11
N ILE A 39 6.52 -1.81 -5.41
CA ILE A 39 5.46 -2.56 -6.07
C ILE A 39 6.10 -3.60 -6.98
N PRO A 40 6.10 -4.90 -6.58
CA PRO A 40 6.67 -5.96 -7.40
C PRO A 40 5.78 -6.24 -8.62
N ASN A 41 6.29 -6.02 -9.84
CA ASN A 41 5.53 -6.30 -11.07
C ASN A 41 5.09 -7.78 -11.16
N GLU A 42 5.87 -8.70 -10.61
CA GLU A 42 5.51 -10.12 -10.58
C GLU A 42 4.16 -10.37 -9.88
N ARG A 43 3.85 -9.58 -8.86
CA ARG A 43 2.58 -9.68 -8.12
C ARG A 43 1.38 -9.21 -8.92
N LEU A 44 1.58 -8.39 -9.95
CA LEU A 44 0.51 -8.00 -10.87
C LEU A 44 -0.06 -9.22 -11.61
N LEU A 45 0.76 -10.24 -11.84
CA LEU A 45 0.32 -11.48 -12.49
C LEU A 45 -0.60 -12.35 -11.60
N GLU A 46 -0.66 -12.07 -10.31
CA GLU A 46 -1.55 -12.75 -9.37
C GLU A 46 -2.95 -12.13 -9.36
N ILE A 47 -3.10 -10.93 -9.92
CA ILE A 47 -4.40 -10.26 -10.07
C ILE A 47 -5.20 -11.01 -11.13
N GLU A 48 -6.44 -11.35 -10.79
CA GLU A 48 -7.34 -12.09 -11.68
C GLU A 48 -7.49 -11.38 -13.05
N GLY A 49 -7.32 -12.13 -14.12
CA GLY A 49 -7.42 -11.65 -15.50
C GLY A 49 -6.19 -10.93 -16.05
N VAL A 50 -5.22 -10.54 -15.23
CA VAL A 50 -4.03 -9.81 -15.74
C VAL A 50 -3.10 -10.70 -16.56
N LYS A 51 -2.97 -11.98 -16.21
CA LYS A 51 -2.13 -12.95 -16.96
C LYS A 51 -2.52 -13.10 -18.42
N ASP A 52 -3.80 -12.92 -18.72
CA ASP A 52 -4.36 -13.09 -20.06
C ASP A 52 -4.36 -11.81 -20.88
N LEU A 53 -3.91 -10.70 -20.29
CA LEU A 53 -3.84 -9.40 -20.96
C LEU A 53 -2.61 -9.32 -21.89
N PRO A 54 -2.72 -8.56 -22.99
CA PRO A 54 -1.54 -8.13 -23.72
C PRO A 54 -0.55 -7.40 -22.80
N ILE A 55 0.76 -7.60 -23.04
CA ILE A 55 1.83 -7.05 -22.19
C ILE A 55 1.65 -5.55 -21.91
N ALA A 56 1.31 -4.75 -22.93
CA ALA A 56 1.07 -3.32 -22.76
C ALA A 56 -0.11 -3.01 -21.83
N SER A 57 -1.10 -3.90 -21.76
CA SER A 57 -2.25 -3.74 -20.87
C SER A 57 -1.90 -4.17 -19.44
N ALA A 58 -1.09 -5.21 -19.26
CA ALA A 58 -0.58 -5.61 -17.96
C ALA A 58 0.29 -4.50 -17.32
N PHE A 59 1.15 -3.85 -18.09
CA PHE A 59 1.91 -2.69 -17.60
C PHE A 59 1.00 -1.52 -17.20
N ARG A 60 -0.08 -1.26 -17.95
CA ARG A 60 -1.05 -0.22 -17.56
C ARG A 60 -1.73 -0.49 -16.23
N VAL A 61 -1.99 -1.74 -15.90
CA VAL A 61 -2.49 -2.12 -14.56
C VAL A 61 -1.48 -1.73 -13.49
N GLY A 62 -0.19 -1.99 -13.73
CA GLY A 62 0.90 -1.55 -12.84
C GLY A 62 0.94 -0.04 -12.65
N ASP A 63 0.84 0.71 -13.75
CA ASP A 63 0.81 2.18 -13.71
C ASP A 63 -0.39 2.71 -12.92
N GLU A 64 -1.56 2.08 -13.08
CA GLU A 64 -2.78 2.45 -12.35
C GLU A 64 -2.65 2.21 -10.85
N LEU A 65 -2.01 1.11 -10.46
CA LEU A 65 -1.70 0.82 -9.06
C LEU A 65 -0.69 1.81 -8.47
N LEU A 66 0.33 2.20 -9.23
CA LEU A 66 1.25 3.27 -8.83
C LEU A 66 0.52 4.58 -8.59
N VAL A 67 -0.34 4.99 -9.52
CA VAL A 67 -1.15 6.21 -9.39
C VAL A 67 -2.03 6.14 -8.16
N ARG A 68 -2.75 5.05 -7.94
CA ARG A 68 -3.59 4.85 -6.74
C ARG A 68 -2.78 4.91 -5.45
N SER A 69 -1.59 4.32 -5.44
CA SER A 69 -0.69 4.33 -4.28
C SER A 69 -0.24 5.74 -3.94
N ILE A 70 0.22 6.49 -4.94
CA ILE A 70 0.66 7.88 -4.77
C ILE A 70 -0.52 8.76 -4.34
N THR A 71 -1.67 8.61 -4.99
CA THR A 71 -2.89 9.36 -4.68
C THR A 71 -3.32 9.08 -3.24
N GLY A 72 -3.39 7.82 -2.84
CA GLY A 72 -3.79 7.45 -1.48
C GLY A 72 -2.89 8.04 -0.39
N VAL A 73 -1.56 7.99 -0.58
CA VAL A 73 -0.62 8.62 0.36
C VAL A 73 -0.74 10.15 0.35
N THR A 74 -0.96 10.75 -0.82
CA THR A 74 -1.09 12.19 -0.95
C THR A 74 -2.39 12.70 -0.32
N GLU A 75 -3.50 12.02 -0.58
CA GLU A 75 -4.81 12.36 -0.02
C GLU A 75 -4.83 12.32 1.51
N LEU A 76 -4.14 11.34 2.12
CA LEU A 76 -3.95 11.28 3.56
C LEU A 76 -3.38 12.56 4.17
N LEU A 77 -2.54 13.27 3.42
CA LEU A 77 -1.83 14.47 3.89
C LEU A 77 -2.48 15.78 3.46
N THR A 78 -3.30 15.77 2.42
CA THR A 78 -3.80 16.99 1.77
C THR A 78 -5.31 17.16 1.84
N THR A 79 -6.04 16.09 2.12
CA THR A 79 -7.51 16.12 2.15
C THR A 79 -8.00 16.20 3.59
N ASP A 80 -8.81 17.19 3.88
CA ASP A 80 -9.49 17.29 5.16
C ASP A 80 -10.53 16.17 5.29
N GLY A 81 -10.27 15.24 6.19
CA GLY A 81 -11.14 14.11 6.53
C GLY A 81 -11.89 14.31 7.84
N MET A 82 -12.70 13.33 8.23
CA MET A 82 -13.30 13.30 9.57
C MET A 82 -12.26 13.04 10.66
N VAL A 83 -11.23 12.29 10.35
CA VAL A 83 -10.03 12.09 11.16
C VAL A 83 -8.85 12.50 10.31
N ASN A 84 -8.15 13.52 10.73
CA ASN A 84 -7.01 14.05 10.01
C ASN A 84 -5.73 13.39 10.53
N LEU A 85 -4.93 12.91 9.61
CA LEU A 85 -3.58 12.42 9.88
C LEU A 85 -2.61 13.59 9.71
N ASP A 86 -1.82 13.83 10.71
CA ASP A 86 -0.78 14.84 10.59
C ASP A 86 0.52 14.24 10.02
N PHE A 87 1.41 15.12 9.59
CA PHE A 87 2.70 14.72 9.03
C PHE A 87 3.59 13.97 10.05
N GLU A 88 3.48 14.27 11.33
CA GLU A 88 4.23 13.61 12.39
C GLU A 88 3.77 12.16 12.59
N ASP A 89 2.48 11.89 12.40
CA ASP A 89 1.93 10.54 12.43
C ASP A 89 2.51 9.68 11.31
N LEU A 90 2.49 10.18 10.08
CA LEU A 90 3.10 9.49 8.95
C LEU A 90 4.61 9.25 9.18
N LYS A 91 5.33 10.28 9.60
CA LYS A 91 6.76 10.19 9.92
C LYS A 91 7.05 9.15 10.99
N SER A 92 6.20 9.05 11.99
CA SER A 92 6.33 8.09 13.06
C SER A 92 6.18 6.64 12.58
N ILE A 93 5.24 6.37 11.66
CA ILE A 93 5.08 5.05 11.01
C ILE A 93 6.29 4.75 10.14
N VAL A 94 6.68 5.67 9.28
CA VAL A 94 7.85 5.54 8.39
C VAL A 94 9.12 5.21 9.18
N ASN A 95 9.37 5.92 10.27
CA ASN A 95 10.54 5.70 11.12
C ASN A 95 10.49 4.40 11.92
N SER A 96 9.32 3.84 12.16
CA SER A 96 9.17 2.54 12.86
C SER A 96 9.49 1.35 11.95
N GLY A 97 9.43 1.53 10.64
CA GLY A 97 9.76 0.52 9.64
C GLY A 97 11.25 0.42 9.32
N ALA A 98 11.62 -0.61 8.57
CA ALA A 98 12.98 -0.82 8.08
C ALA A 98 13.28 -0.09 6.76
N GLY A 99 12.59 1.02 6.49
CA GLY A 99 12.75 1.79 5.25
C GLY A 99 12.05 1.20 4.02
N VAL A 100 11.26 0.15 4.19
CA VAL A 100 10.42 -0.44 3.13
C VAL A 100 8.97 -0.41 3.58
N ALA A 101 8.10 0.08 2.74
CA ALA A 101 6.66 0.07 2.93
C ALA A 101 5.98 -0.74 1.82
N MET A 102 4.82 -1.29 2.13
CA MET A 102 3.95 -1.97 1.18
C MET A 102 2.55 -1.39 1.23
N ILE A 103 1.78 -1.59 0.19
CA ILE A 103 0.44 -1.06 0.08
C ILE A 103 -0.54 -2.17 -0.24
N GLY A 104 -1.68 -2.16 0.46
CA GLY A 104 -2.86 -2.93 0.09
C GLY A 104 -3.99 -1.98 -0.30
N LEU A 105 -4.70 -2.31 -1.35
CA LEU A 105 -5.83 -1.53 -1.86
C LEU A 105 -7.07 -2.42 -1.90
N GLY A 106 -8.18 -1.91 -1.41
CA GLY A 106 -9.46 -2.61 -1.48
C GLY A 106 -10.61 -1.65 -1.71
N SER A 107 -11.62 -2.09 -2.44
CA SER A 107 -12.79 -1.29 -2.79
C SER A 107 -14.04 -2.15 -2.82
N ALA A 108 -15.08 -1.73 -2.13
CA ALA A 108 -16.35 -2.44 -2.11
C ALA A 108 -17.55 -1.50 -2.09
N LYS A 109 -18.72 -2.02 -2.47
CA LYS A 109 -19.99 -1.29 -2.47
C LYS A 109 -21.08 -2.14 -1.83
N GLY A 110 -22.11 -1.46 -1.32
CA GLY A 110 -23.29 -2.14 -0.75
C GLY A 110 -23.09 -2.59 0.71
N PRO A 111 -23.98 -3.47 1.20
CA PRO A 111 -23.91 -4.00 2.57
C PRO A 111 -22.62 -4.79 2.80
N GLY A 112 -21.98 -4.59 3.96
CA GLY A 112 -20.73 -5.29 4.29
C GLY A 112 -19.48 -4.76 3.57
N ARG A 113 -19.58 -3.59 2.93
CA ARG A 113 -18.49 -2.99 2.13
C ARG A 113 -17.21 -2.77 2.94
N ALA A 114 -17.30 -2.46 4.22
CA ALA A 114 -16.14 -2.26 5.08
C ALA A 114 -15.31 -3.54 5.22
N ASP A 115 -15.98 -4.66 5.55
CA ASP A 115 -15.31 -5.97 5.66
C ASP A 115 -14.76 -6.41 4.30
N ALA A 116 -15.54 -6.31 3.24
CA ALA A 116 -15.13 -6.72 1.90
C ALA A 116 -13.92 -5.92 1.38
N ALA A 117 -13.95 -4.59 1.48
CA ALA A 117 -12.83 -3.75 1.05
C ALA A 117 -11.56 -3.99 1.89
N THR A 118 -11.73 -4.16 3.21
CA THR A 118 -10.59 -4.44 4.09
C THR A 118 -9.96 -5.79 3.78
N MET A 119 -10.77 -6.82 3.57
CA MET A 119 -10.27 -8.15 3.21
C MET A 119 -9.58 -8.14 1.84
N GLU A 120 -10.10 -7.42 0.86
CA GLU A 120 -9.43 -7.22 -0.43
C GLU A 120 -8.07 -6.51 -0.25
N ALA A 121 -8.00 -5.48 0.57
CA ALA A 121 -6.75 -4.77 0.85
C ALA A 121 -5.71 -5.68 1.54
N LEU A 122 -6.12 -6.46 2.54
CA LEU A 122 -5.27 -7.39 3.29
C LEU A 122 -4.76 -8.55 2.44
N HIS A 123 -5.56 -9.02 1.48
CA HIS A 123 -5.20 -10.08 0.54
C HIS A 123 -4.67 -9.53 -0.79
N SER A 124 -4.37 -8.23 -0.85
CA SER A 124 -3.79 -7.63 -2.05
C SER A 124 -2.50 -8.35 -2.43
N PRO A 125 -2.34 -8.78 -3.69
CA PRO A 125 -1.09 -9.38 -4.17
C PRO A 125 0.12 -8.46 -4.01
N LEU A 126 -0.11 -7.15 -3.83
CA LEU A 126 0.95 -6.15 -3.60
C LEU A 126 1.56 -6.23 -2.21
N LEU A 127 0.89 -6.88 -1.24
CA LEU A 127 1.43 -7.15 0.09
C LEU A 127 2.24 -8.46 0.03
N ASP A 128 3.55 -8.35 -0.01
CA ASP A 128 4.49 -9.50 -0.11
C ASP A 128 5.15 -9.85 1.21
N ILE A 129 4.49 -9.54 2.32
CA ILE A 129 5.01 -9.82 3.66
C ILE A 129 3.97 -10.55 4.51
N ASP A 130 4.47 -11.28 5.49
CA ASP A 130 3.63 -11.72 6.60
C ASP A 130 3.24 -10.49 7.41
N MET A 131 1.94 -10.17 7.42
CA MET A 131 1.39 -9.03 8.13
C MET A 131 1.66 -9.09 9.63
N SER A 132 1.92 -10.28 10.18
CA SER A 132 2.28 -10.45 11.59
C SER A 132 3.61 -9.79 11.98
N ASP A 133 4.49 -9.55 11.02
CA ASP A 133 5.78 -8.87 11.20
C ASP A 133 5.70 -7.35 11.01
N ALA A 134 4.56 -6.82 10.60
CA ALA A 134 4.37 -5.39 10.39
C ALA A 134 4.55 -4.61 11.70
N ARG A 135 5.40 -3.60 11.68
CA ARG A 135 5.69 -2.73 12.83
C ARG A 135 4.78 -1.51 12.91
N GLY A 136 4.15 -1.17 11.79
CA GLY A 136 3.20 -0.08 11.71
C GLY A 136 2.28 -0.23 10.52
N ALA A 137 1.09 0.33 10.62
CA ALA A 137 0.12 0.41 9.54
C ALA A 137 -0.52 1.80 9.52
N LEU A 138 -0.64 2.32 8.32
CA LEU A 138 -1.38 3.53 8.02
C LEU A 138 -2.62 3.12 7.21
N ILE A 139 -3.79 3.47 7.72
CA ILE A 139 -5.07 3.06 7.14
C ILE A 139 -5.80 4.31 6.68
N ASN A 140 -6.07 4.39 5.39
CA ASN A 140 -6.90 5.41 4.79
C ASN A 140 -8.25 4.82 4.38
N VAL A 141 -9.34 5.36 4.93
CA VAL A 141 -10.70 4.94 4.61
C VAL A 141 -11.42 6.07 3.89
N VAL A 142 -11.64 5.88 2.60
CA VAL A 142 -12.30 6.86 1.75
C VAL A 142 -13.69 6.36 1.35
N GLY A 143 -14.69 7.20 1.49
CA GLY A 143 -16.05 6.86 1.11
C GLY A 143 -16.90 8.08 0.78
N GLY A 144 -18.04 7.85 0.15
CA GLY A 144 -19.03 8.90 -0.09
C GLY A 144 -19.76 9.33 1.20
N SER A 145 -20.73 10.21 1.06
CA SER A 145 -21.53 10.77 2.18
C SER A 145 -22.30 9.73 3.03
N SER A 146 -22.36 8.48 2.56
CA SER A 146 -22.98 7.35 3.28
C SER A 146 -22.00 6.55 4.12
N LEU A 147 -20.69 6.90 4.12
CA LEU A 147 -19.70 6.23 4.97
C LEU A 147 -19.98 6.59 6.44
N THR A 148 -20.02 5.58 7.27
CA THR A 148 -20.26 5.75 8.71
C THR A 148 -18.97 5.60 9.50
N LEU A 149 -18.91 6.22 10.67
CA LEU A 149 -17.80 6.05 11.61
C LEU A 149 -17.60 4.57 11.99
N GLY A 150 -18.70 3.85 12.22
CA GLY A 150 -18.64 2.41 12.55
C GLY A 150 -18.03 1.56 11.44
N GLU A 151 -18.24 1.91 10.17
CA GLU A 151 -17.57 1.23 9.05
C GLU A 151 -16.06 1.52 9.04
N ALA A 152 -15.64 2.75 9.28
CA ALA A 152 -14.23 3.11 9.35
C ALA A 152 -13.52 2.42 10.55
N GLU A 153 -14.15 2.42 11.73
CA GLU A 153 -13.66 1.69 12.90
C GLU A 153 -13.55 0.18 12.63
N ARG A 154 -14.52 -0.39 11.91
CA ARG A 154 -14.51 -1.81 11.53
C ARG A 154 -13.33 -2.16 10.66
N CYS A 155 -12.98 -1.33 9.67
CA CYS A 155 -11.77 -1.50 8.86
C CYS A 155 -10.51 -1.54 9.74
N SER A 156 -10.37 -0.57 10.64
CA SER A 156 -9.24 -0.51 11.56
C SER A 156 -9.14 -1.74 12.47
N GLN A 157 -10.28 -2.23 12.98
CA GLN A 157 -10.33 -3.42 13.83
C GLN A 157 -9.87 -4.68 13.08
N LEU A 158 -10.39 -4.91 11.88
CA LEU A 158 -10.00 -6.07 11.07
C LEU A 158 -8.50 -6.09 10.76
N ILE A 159 -7.92 -4.92 10.48
CA ILE A 159 -6.48 -4.83 10.23
C ILE A 159 -5.69 -5.12 11.51
N LYS A 160 -6.14 -4.61 12.67
CA LYS A 160 -5.52 -4.89 13.98
C LYS A 160 -5.47 -6.38 14.31
N GLU A 161 -6.45 -7.15 13.89
CA GLU A 161 -6.51 -8.60 14.11
C GLU A 161 -5.48 -9.38 13.27
N GLN A 162 -4.97 -8.78 12.19
CA GLN A 162 -4.08 -9.43 11.22
C GLN A 162 -2.61 -9.03 11.37
N ILE A 163 -2.32 -7.93 12.07
CA ILE A 163 -0.95 -7.43 12.22
C ILE A 163 -0.43 -7.62 13.64
N SER A 164 0.88 -7.40 13.83
CA SER A 164 1.51 -7.52 15.14
C SER A 164 0.74 -6.73 16.22
N PRO A 165 0.46 -7.32 17.39
CA PRO A 165 -0.18 -6.61 18.51
C PRO A 165 0.59 -5.36 18.97
N ASN A 166 1.90 -5.31 18.67
CA ASN A 166 2.78 -4.20 19.01
C ASN A 166 2.91 -3.17 17.88
N ALA A 167 2.24 -3.38 16.75
CA ALA A 167 2.30 -2.47 15.63
C ALA A 167 1.63 -1.14 15.95
N LYS A 168 2.26 -0.05 15.55
CA LYS A 168 1.63 1.28 15.60
C LYS A 168 0.61 1.39 14.47
N ILE A 169 -0.64 1.64 14.82
CA ILE A 169 -1.72 1.81 13.84
C ILE A 169 -2.24 3.23 13.92
N ILE A 170 -2.30 3.86 12.77
CA ILE A 170 -2.88 5.17 12.57
C ILE A 170 -3.91 5.06 11.44
N TRP A 171 -5.09 5.64 11.62
CA TRP A 171 -6.15 5.61 10.62
C TRP A 171 -6.83 6.98 10.47
N GLY A 172 -7.29 7.28 9.25
CA GLY A 172 -8.02 8.49 8.92
C GLY A 172 -8.89 8.32 7.68
#